data_6280f9a50dd1ae0fd8a96f92b595fab0
#
_entry.id   6280f9a50dd1ae0fd8a96f92b595fab0
#
_cell.length_a   1.000
_cell.length_b   1.000
_cell.length_c   1.000
_cell.angle_alpha   90.00
_cell.angle_beta   90.00
_cell.angle_gamma   90.00
#
_symmetry.space_group_name_H-M   'P 1'
#
loop_
_entity.id
_entity.type
_entity.pdbx_description
1 polymer ?
#
loop_
_entity_poly.entity_id
_entity_poly.type
_entity_poly.pdbx_seq_one_letter_code
_entity_poly.pdbx_strand_id
1 'polypeptide(L)'
;WNIKDDADKMGQATLDGHLLECAGQVTGGYYADPGYKDVPDLDRLGFPLIEIDETGKFVVTKVEGSGGLVCEDTCKEQMIYEIHNPEKYLTPDTVADFSHVTFTQVGKDRVEAAHATSHGKPETLKVSVGYKDCFIGEGEISYGGMNCMNRAKLAADIVEKRLKLVGVEMKEFRIDYIGYNSLYKSEISDQYAPDVFPEIRLRVSGRTKDKANATLIANEVEPLYTNGPAGG
;
A
#
# COMPACT_ATOMS: atom_id res chain seq x y z
N TRP A 1 -28.60 15.33 -12.57
CA TRP A 1 -27.87 16.04 -11.53
C TRP A 1 -26.99 17.14 -12.13
N ASN A 2 -27.33 18.40 -11.90
CA ASN A 2 -26.55 19.53 -12.40
C ASN A 2 -25.56 19.98 -11.30
N ILE A 3 -24.27 19.75 -11.52
CA ILE A 3 -23.19 20.03 -10.55
C ILE A 3 -22.35 21.27 -10.96
N LYS A 4 -22.54 21.80 -12.17
CA LYS A 4 -21.64 22.75 -12.80
C LYS A 4 -21.40 24.06 -12.05
N ASP A 5 -22.43 24.52 -11.32
CA ASP A 5 -22.40 25.85 -10.66
C ASP A 5 -22.60 25.72 -9.14
N ASP A 6 -22.46 24.54 -8.59
CA ASP A 6 -22.65 24.24 -7.17
C ASP A 6 -21.40 23.56 -6.60
N ALA A 7 -20.65 24.31 -5.81
CA ALA A 7 -19.38 23.84 -5.26
C ALA A 7 -19.56 22.62 -4.33
N ASP A 8 -20.59 22.60 -3.49
CA ASP A 8 -20.82 21.51 -2.55
C ASP A 8 -21.25 20.24 -3.29
N LYS A 9 -22.07 20.37 -4.33
CA LYS A 9 -22.38 19.23 -5.20
C LYS A 9 -21.14 18.69 -5.93
N MET A 10 -20.20 19.57 -6.30
CA MET A 10 -18.91 19.14 -6.87
C MET A 10 -18.07 18.39 -5.83
N GLY A 11 -18.05 18.84 -4.58
CA GLY A 11 -17.42 18.10 -3.47
C GLY A 11 -18.03 16.73 -3.25
N GLN A 12 -19.36 16.66 -3.26
CA GLN A 12 -20.11 15.41 -3.11
C GLN A 12 -19.86 14.45 -4.28
N ALA A 13 -19.81 14.95 -5.52
CA ALA A 13 -19.46 14.16 -6.70
C ALA A 13 -18.01 13.66 -6.68
N THR A 14 -17.11 14.44 -6.08
CA THR A 14 -15.70 14.03 -5.90
C THR A 14 -15.59 12.90 -4.88
N LEU A 15 -16.37 12.94 -3.79
CA LEU A 15 -16.46 11.84 -2.83
C LEU A 15 -17.02 10.56 -3.49
N ASP A 16 -18.07 10.70 -4.30
CA ASP A 16 -18.67 9.63 -5.08
C ASP A 16 -17.62 8.92 -5.94
N GLY A 17 -16.90 9.68 -6.76
CA GLY A 17 -15.81 9.15 -7.59
C GLY A 17 -14.69 8.51 -6.77
N HIS A 18 -14.33 9.09 -5.62
CA HIS A 18 -13.29 8.57 -4.74
C HIS A 18 -13.67 7.24 -4.09
N LEU A 19 -14.95 7.06 -3.71
CA LEU A 19 -15.45 5.79 -3.17
C LEU A 19 -15.55 4.68 -4.21
N LEU A 20 -15.66 5.02 -5.50
CA LEU A 20 -15.64 4.07 -6.61
C LEU A 20 -14.23 3.66 -7.05
N GLU A 21 -13.22 4.43 -6.68
CA GLU A 21 -11.85 4.16 -7.01
C GLU A 21 -11.28 2.94 -6.26
N CYS A 22 -10.09 2.49 -6.62
CA CYS A 22 -9.36 1.41 -5.97
C CYS A 22 -10.08 0.05 -5.97
N ALA A 23 -10.76 -0.25 -7.05
CA ALA A 23 -11.39 -1.54 -7.32
C ALA A 23 -12.33 -1.97 -6.17
N GLY A 24 -12.05 -3.10 -5.53
CA GLY A 24 -12.89 -3.66 -4.46
C GLY A 24 -12.54 -3.18 -3.05
N GLN A 25 -11.83 -2.07 -2.86
CA GLN A 25 -11.45 -1.63 -1.52
C GLN A 25 -12.67 -1.27 -0.66
N VAL A 26 -13.58 -0.44 -1.17
CA VAL A 26 -14.81 -0.08 -0.43
C VAL A 26 -15.76 -1.26 -0.21
N THR A 27 -15.60 -2.32 -0.98
CA THR A 27 -16.33 -3.58 -0.77
C THR A 27 -15.57 -4.59 0.12
N GLY A 28 -14.55 -4.13 0.84
CA GLY A 28 -13.86 -4.88 1.89
C GLY A 28 -12.52 -5.50 1.49
N GLY A 29 -11.98 -5.19 0.30
CA GLY A 29 -10.75 -5.80 -0.21
C GLY A 29 -9.50 -5.54 0.64
N TYR A 30 -9.32 -4.39 1.21
CA TYR A 30 -8.20 -4.04 2.10
C TYR A 30 -8.60 -4.11 3.58
N TYR A 31 -9.87 -4.06 3.87
CA TYR A 31 -10.45 -4.04 5.20
C TYR A 31 -10.33 -5.37 5.95
N ALA A 32 -10.30 -6.50 5.23
CA ALA A 32 -10.35 -7.84 5.81
C ALA A 32 -9.15 -8.13 6.74
N ASP A 33 -9.45 -8.52 7.97
CA ASP A 33 -8.51 -9.01 8.97
C ASP A 33 -9.13 -10.22 9.68
N PRO A 34 -8.77 -11.46 9.29
CA PRO A 34 -9.46 -12.66 9.71
C PRO A 34 -9.59 -12.82 11.24
N GLY A 35 -10.80 -13.00 11.71
CA GLY A 35 -11.14 -13.10 13.14
C GLY A 35 -11.36 -11.76 13.85
N TYR A 36 -11.13 -10.65 13.18
CA TYR A 36 -11.40 -9.28 13.67
C TYR A 36 -12.33 -8.51 12.74
N LYS A 37 -12.09 -8.59 11.44
CA LYS A 37 -12.83 -7.92 10.39
C LYS A 37 -13.06 -8.90 9.25
N ASP A 38 -14.00 -9.81 9.44
CA ASP A 38 -14.29 -10.84 8.46
C ASP A 38 -15.08 -10.27 7.28
N VAL A 39 -14.58 -10.54 6.07
CA VAL A 39 -15.22 -10.18 4.81
C VAL A 39 -15.53 -11.46 4.03
N PRO A 40 -16.79 -11.71 3.65
CA PRO A 40 -17.17 -12.95 2.99
C PRO A 40 -16.69 -12.99 1.54
N ASP A 41 -16.36 -14.18 1.06
CA ASP A 41 -16.14 -14.51 -0.35
C ASP A 41 -15.18 -13.54 -1.09
N LEU A 42 -14.01 -13.24 -0.50
CA LEU A 42 -12.99 -12.37 -1.09
C LEU A 42 -12.45 -12.87 -2.43
N ASP A 43 -12.54 -14.16 -2.70
CA ASP A 43 -12.22 -14.78 -4.00
C ASP A 43 -13.20 -14.38 -5.11
N ARG A 44 -14.36 -13.86 -4.76
CA ARG A 44 -15.39 -13.36 -5.66
C ARG A 44 -15.76 -11.90 -5.37
N LEU A 45 -14.81 -11.15 -4.83
CA LEU A 45 -14.99 -9.74 -4.47
C LEU A 45 -15.52 -8.93 -5.66
N GLY A 46 -16.68 -8.29 -5.46
CA GLY A 46 -17.27 -7.39 -6.45
C GLY A 46 -16.76 -5.96 -6.33
N PHE A 47 -16.77 -5.22 -7.44
CA PHE A 47 -16.53 -3.78 -7.41
C PHE A 47 -17.75 -3.03 -6.84
N PRO A 48 -17.55 -1.83 -6.28
CA PRO A 48 -18.62 -1.03 -5.75
C PRO A 48 -19.54 -0.52 -6.87
N LEU A 49 -20.77 -0.25 -6.46
CA LEU A 49 -21.74 0.51 -7.22
C LEU A 49 -22.18 1.72 -6.39
N ILE A 50 -22.56 2.78 -7.06
CA ILE A 50 -23.20 3.93 -6.44
C ILE A 50 -24.58 4.14 -7.08
N GLU A 51 -25.57 4.23 -6.23
CA GLU A 51 -26.92 4.65 -6.60
C GLU A 51 -27.10 6.12 -6.20
N ILE A 52 -27.23 6.98 -7.18
CA ILE A 52 -27.35 8.43 -6.99
C ILE A 52 -28.72 8.94 -7.44
N ASP A 53 -29.33 9.81 -6.65
CA ASP A 53 -30.59 10.45 -7.02
C ASP A 53 -30.37 11.81 -7.72
N GLU A 54 -31.47 12.43 -8.15
CA GLU A 54 -31.43 13.73 -8.86
C GLU A 54 -30.94 14.90 -8.00
N THR A 55 -30.91 14.74 -6.67
CA THR A 55 -30.40 15.76 -5.74
C THR A 55 -28.90 15.64 -5.51
N GLY A 56 -28.32 14.51 -5.88
CA GLY A 56 -26.91 14.19 -5.64
C GLY A 56 -26.67 13.39 -4.35
N LYS A 57 -27.72 12.98 -3.66
CA LYS A 57 -27.65 12.05 -2.55
C LYS A 57 -27.33 10.66 -3.11
N PHE A 58 -26.37 9.95 -2.51
CA PHE A 58 -25.97 8.66 -3.01
C PHE A 58 -25.80 7.57 -1.94
N VAL A 59 -25.93 6.34 -2.39
CA VAL A 59 -25.73 5.12 -1.58
C VAL A 59 -24.67 4.27 -2.25
N VAL A 60 -23.63 3.94 -1.50
CA VAL A 60 -22.61 2.96 -1.88
C VAL A 60 -23.14 1.55 -1.66
N THR A 61 -23.00 0.69 -2.63
CA THR A 61 -23.43 -0.71 -2.59
C THR A 61 -22.51 -1.58 -3.48
N LYS A 62 -22.89 -2.82 -3.70
CA LYS A 62 -22.18 -3.77 -4.57
C LYS A 62 -23.18 -4.59 -5.39
N VAL A 63 -22.66 -5.28 -6.41
CA VAL A 63 -23.48 -6.20 -7.23
C VAL A 63 -24.05 -7.31 -6.34
N GLU A 64 -25.32 -7.59 -6.47
CA GLU A 64 -25.99 -8.70 -5.77
C GLU A 64 -25.31 -10.04 -6.12
N GLY A 65 -25.11 -10.88 -5.11
CA GLY A 65 -24.44 -12.18 -5.26
C GLY A 65 -22.91 -12.14 -5.39
N SER A 66 -22.30 -10.97 -5.47
CA SER A 66 -20.83 -10.85 -5.37
C SER A 66 -20.36 -11.01 -3.92
N GLY A 67 -19.10 -11.43 -3.73
CA GLY A 67 -18.44 -11.40 -2.43
C GLY A 67 -18.23 -9.98 -1.93
N GLY A 68 -17.68 -9.87 -0.72
CA GLY A 68 -17.41 -8.58 -0.11
C GLY A 68 -18.48 -8.11 0.86
N LEU A 69 -18.20 -6.97 1.49
CA LEU A 69 -19.02 -6.30 2.51
C LEU A 69 -18.96 -4.80 2.28
N VAL A 70 -20.11 -4.14 2.22
CA VAL A 70 -20.19 -2.67 2.26
C VAL A 70 -20.77 -2.24 3.59
N CYS A 71 -19.96 -1.57 4.39
CA CYS A 71 -20.37 -1.01 5.68
C CYS A 71 -19.72 0.37 5.88
N GLU A 72 -20.12 1.04 6.96
CA GLU A 72 -19.58 2.37 7.27
C GLU A 72 -18.05 2.36 7.36
N ASP A 73 -17.45 1.30 7.92
CA ASP A 73 -16.01 1.25 8.12
C ASP A 73 -15.25 0.99 6.82
N THR A 74 -15.78 0.18 5.89
CA THR A 74 -15.16 0.01 4.56
C THR A 74 -15.23 1.30 3.75
N CYS A 75 -16.32 2.08 3.89
CA CYS A 75 -16.43 3.39 3.27
C CYS A 75 -15.48 4.42 3.89
N LYS A 76 -15.32 4.44 5.22
CA LYS A 76 -14.35 5.31 5.90
C LYS A 76 -12.91 4.98 5.48
N GLU A 77 -12.57 3.70 5.37
CA GLU A 77 -11.25 3.25 4.96
C GLU A 77 -10.93 3.71 3.53
N GLN A 78 -11.86 3.53 2.58
CA GLN A 78 -11.70 4.04 1.22
C GLN A 78 -11.62 5.56 1.19
N MET A 79 -12.44 6.27 1.96
CA MET A 79 -12.47 7.73 1.99
C MET A 79 -11.11 8.33 2.37
N ILE A 80 -10.40 7.74 3.34
CA ILE A 80 -9.09 8.25 3.79
C ILE A 80 -7.90 7.71 2.99
N TYR A 81 -8.13 6.75 2.11
CA TYR A 81 -7.07 6.13 1.32
C TYR A 81 -6.44 7.14 0.35
N GLU A 82 -5.12 7.26 0.39
CA GLU A 82 -4.33 8.20 -0.42
C GLU A 82 -4.67 9.70 -0.22
N ILE A 83 -5.38 10.05 0.84
CA ILE A 83 -5.74 11.44 1.17
C ILE A 83 -4.83 11.97 2.29
N HIS A 84 -4.00 12.97 1.97
CA HIS A 84 -3.12 13.60 2.95
C HIS A 84 -3.85 14.55 3.90
N ASN A 85 -4.80 15.33 3.36
CA ASN A 85 -5.59 16.28 4.12
C ASN A 85 -7.04 16.21 3.66
N PRO A 86 -7.94 15.63 4.46
CA PRO A 86 -9.35 15.53 4.11
C PRO A 86 -10.06 16.86 3.95
N GLU A 87 -9.59 17.94 4.58
CA GLU A 87 -10.14 19.29 4.40
C GLU A 87 -9.78 19.91 3.04
N LYS A 88 -8.77 19.39 2.36
CA LYS A 88 -8.24 19.98 1.11
C LYS A 88 -7.78 18.92 0.13
N TYR A 89 -8.70 18.12 -0.35
CA TYR A 89 -8.42 17.16 -1.40
C TYR A 89 -8.45 17.85 -2.77
N LEU A 90 -7.26 18.00 -3.37
CA LEU A 90 -7.07 18.70 -4.65
C LEU A 90 -7.42 17.80 -5.82
N THR A 91 -8.42 18.18 -6.59
CA THR A 91 -8.75 17.62 -7.91
C THR A 91 -8.66 18.72 -8.97
N PRO A 92 -8.68 18.40 -10.28
CA PRO A 92 -8.65 19.45 -11.32
C PRO A 92 -9.83 20.42 -11.27
N ASP A 93 -10.96 19.96 -10.80
CA ASP A 93 -12.23 20.70 -10.84
C ASP A 93 -12.58 21.38 -9.52
N THR A 94 -12.09 20.83 -8.40
CA THR A 94 -12.49 21.29 -7.08
C THR A 94 -11.42 20.99 -6.02
N VAL A 95 -11.44 21.77 -4.94
CA VAL A 95 -10.79 21.44 -3.67
C VAL A 95 -11.85 20.86 -2.76
N ALA A 96 -11.99 19.54 -2.76
CA ALA A 96 -12.99 18.88 -1.96
C ALA A 96 -12.63 18.89 -0.47
N ASP A 97 -13.64 18.98 0.37
CA ASP A 97 -13.55 18.87 1.83
C ASP A 97 -14.37 17.67 2.31
N PHE A 98 -13.67 16.68 2.83
CA PHE A 98 -14.25 15.44 3.38
C PHE A 98 -14.26 15.39 4.91
N SER A 99 -13.87 16.49 5.58
CA SER A 99 -13.74 16.52 7.04
C SER A 99 -15.06 16.33 7.79
N HIS A 100 -16.19 16.63 7.13
CA HIS A 100 -17.53 16.52 7.69
C HIS A 100 -18.35 15.36 7.10
N VAL A 101 -17.72 14.53 6.28
CA VAL A 101 -18.43 13.40 5.66
C VAL A 101 -18.97 12.44 6.73
N THR A 102 -20.19 12.03 6.53
CA THR A 102 -20.83 11.01 7.36
C THR A 102 -21.22 9.81 6.52
N PHE A 103 -21.11 8.64 7.12
CA PHE A 103 -21.57 7.38 6.55
C PHE A 103 -22.67 6.81 7.43
N THR A 104 -23.76 6.38 6.82
CA THR A 104 -24.91 5.80 7.52
C THR A 104 -25.33 4.51 6.85
N GLN A 105 -25.32 3.40 7.60
CA GLN A 105 -25.82 2.12 7.09
C GLN A 105 -27.33 2.19 6.89
N VAL A 106 -27.80 2.11 5.65
CA VAL A 106 -29.22 2.19 5.30
C VAL A 106 -29.83 0.84 4.88
N GLY A 107 -29.03 -0.21 4.84
CA GLY A 107 -29.44 -1.57 4.52
C GLY A 107 -28.24 -2.51 4.49
N LYS A 108 -28.48 -3.79 4.23
CA LYS A 108 -27.38 -4.74 4.04
C LYS A 108 -26.56 -4.35 2.81
N ASP A 109 -25.24 -4.21 2.97
CA ASP A 109 -24.33 -3.76 1.91
C ASP A 109 -24.77 -2.44 1.25
N ARG A 110 -25.33 -1.52 2.02
CA ARG A 110 -25.85 -0.23 1.54
C ARG A 110 -25.52 0.87 2.54
N VAL A 111 -24.66 1.80 2.15
CA VAL A 111 -24.21 2.91 2.99
C VAL A 111 -24.46 4.24 2.28
N GLU A 112 -25.24 5.10 2.90
CA GLU A 112 -25.39 6.50 2.47
C GLU A 112 -24.16 7.30 2.88
N ALA A 113 -23.58 8.06 1.94
CA ALA A 113 -22.50 9.00 2.20
C ALA A 113 -22.94 10.43 1.90
N ALA A 114 -22.69 11.34 2.82
CA ALA A 114 -23.17 12.71 2.76
C ALA A 114 -22.19 13.71 3.37
N HIS A 115 -22.44 15.01 3.12
CA HIS A 115 -21.77 16.17 3.70
C HIS A 115 -20.33 16.42 3.23
N ALA A 116 -19.93 15.85 2.09
CA ALA A 116 -18.75 16.37 1.40
C ALA A 116 -19.09 17.76 0.85
N THR A 117 -18.15 18.69 1.02
CA THR A 117 -18.26 20.09 0.53
C THR A 117 -17.06 20.45 -0.34
N SER A 118 -16.98 21.70 -0.76
CA SER A 118 -15.87 22.16 -1.59
C SER A 118 -15.51 23.62 -1.31
N HIS A 119 -14.25 23.92 -1.39
CA HIS A 119 -13.71 25.30 -1.37
C HIS A 119 -13.66 25.93 -2.76
N GLY A 120 -14.29 25.29 -3.77
CA GLY A 120 -14.30 25.75 -5.15
C GLY A 120 -13.09 25.27 -5.97
N LYS A 121 -12.87 25.91 -7.11
CA LYS A 121 -11.82 25.52 -8.06
C LYS A 121 -10.42 25.79 -7.50
N PRO A 122 -9.45 24.86 -7.64
CA PRO A 122 -8.08 25.10 -7.18
C PRO A 122 -7.36 26.14 -8.04
N GLU A 123 -6.45 26.88 -7.42
CA GLU A 123 -5.56 27.83 -8.12
C GLU A 123 -4.42 27.10 -8.85
N THR A 124 -4.07 25.90 -8.43
CA THR A 124 -2.99 25.09 -8.97
C THR A 124 -3.46 23.68 -9.29
N LEU A 125 -2.80 23.03 -10.24
CA LEU A 125 -3.05 21.64 -10.58
C LEU A 125 -2.02 20.73 -9.93
N LYS A 126 -2.45 19.62 -9.37
CA LYS A 126 -1.58 18.51 -8.94
C LYS A 126 -1.07 17.78 -10.18
N VAL A 127 0.25 17.61 -10.27
CA VAL A 127 0.90 16.91 -11.37
C VAL A 127 1.66 15.71 -10.83
N SER A 128 1.40 14.53 -11.38
CA SER A 128 2.21 13.34 -11.14
C SER A 128 3.39 13.30 -12.11
N VAL A 129 4.60 13.18 -11.58
CA VAL A 129 5.83 13.18 -12.40
C VAL A 129 6.61 11.90 -12.13
N GLY A 130 6.90 11.16 -13.20
CA GLY A 130 7.77 10.00 -13.17
C GLY A 130 9.23 10.37 -13.43
N TYR A 131 10.15 9.87 -12.59
CA TYR A 131 11.59 10.06 -12.75
C TYR A 131 12.28 8.73 -13.04
N LYS A 132 13.18 8.74 -14.03
CA LYS A 132 14.14 7.65 -14.25
C LYS A 132 15.50 8.11 -13.73
N ASP A 133 15.76 7.89 -12.46
CA ASP A 133 16.93 8.43 -11.75
C ASP A 133 17.96 7.39 -11.32
N CYS A 134 17.60 6.12 -11.33
CA CYS A 134 18.49 5.06 -10.86
C CYS A 134 18.15 3.68 -11.46
N PHE A 135 19.03 2.72 -11.19
CA PHE A 135 18.76 1.28 -11.28
C PHE A 135 18.77 0.70 -9.86
N ILE A 136 17.93 -0.29 -9.62
CA ILE A 136 17.92 -1.05 -8.38
C ILE A 136 18.45 -2.44 -8.67
N GLY A 137 19.49 -2.85 -7.94
CA GLY A 137 19.95 -4.23 -7.88
C GLY A 137 19.42 -4.88 -6.62
N GLU A 138 18.96 -6.11 -6.74
CA GLU A 138 18.40 -6.86 -5.63
C GLU A 138 18.74 -8.34 -5.75
N GLY A 139 19.10 -8.97 -4.63
CA GLY A 139 19.31 -10.41 -4.52
C GLY A 139 18.76 -10.92 -3.19
N GLU A 140 18.25 -12.14 -3.20
CA GLU A 140 17.66 -12.79 -2.03
C GLU A 140 18.20 -14.20 -1.84
N ILE A 141 18.31 -14.62 -0.56
CA ILE A 141 18.61 -15.99 -0.17
C ILE A 141 17.90 -16.31 1.15
N SER A 142 17.36 -17.52 1.31
CA SER A 142 16.67 -17.94 2.52
C SER A 142 17.54 -18.89 3.35
N TYR A 143 17.44 -18.76 4.68
CA TYR A 143 18.07 -19.66 5.64
C TYR A 143 16.99 -20.28 6.53
N GLY A 144 16.97 -21.61 6.65
CA GLY A 144 15.99 -22.34 7.45
C GLY A 144 16.60 -23.02 8.70
N GLY A 145 15.73 -23.32 9.68
CA GLY A 145 16.08 -24.05 10.89
C GLY A 145 16.83 -23.25 11.96
N MET A 146 17.29 -23.96 13.00
CA MET A 146 17.98 -23.34 14.13
C MET A 146 19.13 -22.45 13.67
N ASN A 147 19.29 -21.30 14.31
CA ASN A 147 20.36 -20.33 14.03
C ASN A 147 20.28 -19.64 12.65
N CYS A 148 19.14 -19.73 11.94
CA CYS A 148 18.98 -19.13 10.61
C CYS A 148 19.20 -17.62 10.61
N MET A 149 18.78 -16.88 11.64
CA MET A 149 19.01 -15.44 11.77
C MET A 149 20.49 -15.08 11.80
N ASN A 150 21.33 -15.81 12.57
CA ASN A 150 22.76 -15.54 12.63
C ASN A 150 23.46 -15.88 11.30
N ARG A 151 23.00 -16.91 10.61
CA ARG A 151 23.49 -17.24 9.26
C ARG A 151 23.12 -16.18 8.24
N ALA A 152 21.89 -15.67 8.28
CA ALA A 152 21.46 -14.55 7.43
C ALA A 152 22.26 -13.27 7.71
N LYS A 153 22.55 -12.97 8.99
CA LYS A 153 23.41 -11.84 9.37
C LYS A 153 24.86 -12.00 8.86
N LEU A 154 25.43 -13.20 8.97
CA LEU A 154 26.75 -13.47 8.41
C LEU A 154 26.75 -13.36 6.88
N ALA A 155 25.72 -13.85 6.21
CA ALA A 155 25.54 -13.72 4.77
C ALA A 155 25.48 -12.25 4.32
N ALA A 156 24.73 -11.42 5.05
CA ALA A 156 24.65 -9.98 4.79
C ALA A 156 26.00 -9.29 4.91
N ASP A 157 26.78 -9.60 5.97
CA ASP A 157 28.14 -9.07 6.17
C ASP A 157 29.09 -9.49 5.03
N ILE A 158 28.98 -10.74 4.58
CA ILE A 158 29.77 -11.23 3.44
C ILE A 158 29.44 -10.42 2.19
N VAL A 159 28.17 -10.28 1.84
CA VAL A 159 27.76 -9.53 0.63
C VAL A 159 28.19 -8.07 0.70
N GLU A 160 28.00 -7.39 1.84
CA GLU A 160 28.42 -6.01 2.02
C GLU A 160 29.93 -5.83 1.80
N LYS A 161 30.74 -6.73 2.35
CA LYS A 161 32.20 -6.73 2.16
C LYS A 161 32.58 -7.04 0.70
N ARG A 162 31.90 -7.99 0.08
CA ARG A 162 32.12 -8.36 -1.32
C ARG A 162 31.83 -7.21 -2.27
N LEU A 163 30.68 -6.53 -2.09
CA LEU A 163 30.32 -5.36 -2.91
C LEU A 163 31.37 -4.25 -2.82
N LYS A 164 31.95 -4.02 -1.63
CA LYS A 164 33.08 -3.09 -1.46
C LYS A 164 34.35 -3.55 -2.20
N LEU A 165 34.68 -4.85 -2.14
CA LEU A 165 35.84 -5.42 -2.81
C LEU A 165 35.74 -5.35 -4.33
N VAL A 166 34.56 -5.58 -4.91
CA VAL A 166 34.34 -5.49 -6.35
C VAL A 166 34.07 -4.07 -6.85
N GLY A 167 34.04 -3.08 -5.92
CA GLY A 167 33.99 -1.67 -6.26
C GLY A 167 32.59 -1.21 -6.74
N VAL A 168 31.51 -1.81 -6.25
CA VAL A 168 30.15 -1.38 -6.60
C VAL A 168 29.85 -0.02 -5.98
N GLU A 169 29.54 0.96 -6.82
CA GLU A 169 29.11 2.28 -6.39
C GLU A 169 27.59 2.32 -6.18
N MET A 170 27.17 2.63 -4.97
CA MET A 170 25.76 2.73 -4.58
C MET A 170 25.44 4.07 -3.92
N LYS A 171 24.27 4.64 -4.22
CA LYS A 171 23.73 5.81 -3.50
C LYS A 171 23.08 5.40 -2.18
N GLU A 172 22.39 4.27 -2.20
CA GLU A 172 21.69 3.69 -1.07
C GLU A 172 21.94 2.19 -1.05
N PHE A 173 22.09 1.65 0.15
CA PHE A 173 22.25 0.22 0.39
C PHE A 173 21.29 -0.20 1.50
N ARG A 174 20.60 -1.31 1.30
CA ARG A 174 19.61 -1.81 2.24
C ARG A 174 19.75 -3.32 2.41
N ILE A 175 19.71 -3.73 3.67
CA ILE A 175 19.62 -5.13 4.08
C ILE A 175 18.30 -5.30 4.84
N ASP A 176 17.48 -6.25 4.40
CA ASP A 176 16.27 -6.64 5.09
C ASP A 176 16.32 -8.13 5.43
N TYR A 177 15.89 -8.46 6.63
CA TYR A 177 15.60 -9.81 7.06
C TYR A 177 14.09 -10.00 7.00
N ILE A 178 13.59 -10.49 5.86
CA ILE A 178 12.16 -10.70 5.62
C ILE A 178 11.66 -11.79 6.56
N GLY A 179 10.57 -11.50 7.24
CA GLY A 179 10.06 -12.28 8.36
C GLY A 179 10.45 -11.72 9.74
N TYR A 180 11.31 -10.68 9.77
CA TYR A 180 11.73 -10.01 10.99
C TYR A 180 11.61 -8.48 10.92
N ASN A 181 12.40 -7.79 10.07
CA ASN A 181 12.51 -6.33 10.14
C ASN A 181 12.33 -5.59 8.81
N SER A 182 11.83 -6.27 7.79
CA SER A 182 11.66 -5.68 6.46
C SER A 182 10.61 -4.56 6.40
N LEU A 183 9.60 -4.58 7.27
CA LEU A 183 8.55 -3.56 7.33
C LEU A 183 8.87 -2.47 8.35
N TYR A 184 9.09 -2.82 9.61
CA TYR A 184 9.14 -1.87 10.72
C TYR A 184 10.55 -1.54 11.20
N LYS A 185 11.60 -2.09 10.56
CA LYS A 185 12.99 -2.01 11.04
C LYS A 185 13.18 -2.58 12.44
N SER A 186 14.40 -2.61 12.92
CA SER A 186 14.74 -3.22 14.21
C SER A 186 14.09 -2.52 15.41
N GLU A 187 13.88 -1.21 15.33
CA GLU A 187 13.31 -0.41 16.44
C GLU A 187 11.97 -0.91 16.96
N ILE A 188 11.12 -1.38 16.04
CA ILE A 188 9.81 -1.94 16.39
C ILE A 188 9.89 -3.47 16.40
N SER A 189 10.53 -4.07 15.39
CA SER A 189 10.54 -5.53 15.22
C SER A 189 11.20 -6.26 16.39
N ASP A 190 12.20 -5.68 17.03
CA ASP A 190 12.89 -6.29 18.20
C ASP A 190 11.94 -6.50 19.39
N GLN A 191 10.89 -5.69 19.50
CA GLN A 191 9.91 -5.80 20.58
C GLN A 191 8.99 -7.03 20.42
N TYR A 192 8.85 -7.54 19.20
CA TYR A 192 7.93 -8.63 18.84
C TYR A 192 8.65 -9.83 18.23
N ALA A 193 9.99 -9.79 18.19
CA ALA A 193 10.78 -10.88 17.62
C ALA A 193 10.59 -12.17 18.44
N PRO A 194 10.35 -13.31 17.80
CA PRO A 194 10.34 -14.59 18.49
C PRO A 194 11.76 -14.98 18.94
N ASP A 195 11.88 -15.78 20.00
CA ASP A 195 13.17 -16.31 20.46
C ASP A 195 13.86 -17.17 19.38
N VAL A 196 13.07 -17.84 18.54
CA VAL A 196 13.54 -18.72 17.48
C VAL A 196 12.77 -18.44 16.19
N PHE A 197 13.50 -18.13 15.12
CA PHE A 197 12.95 -18.05 13.78
C PHE A 197 13.03 -19.41 13.09
N PRO A 198 11.96 -19.94 12.49
CA PRO A 198 12.00 -21.18 11.71
C PRO A 198 12.75 -20.98 10.38
N GLU A 199 12.62 -19.83 9.80
CA GLU A 199 13.31 -19.41 8.58
C GLU A 199 13.44 -17.89 8.50
N ILE A 200 14.41 -17.39 7.73
CA ILE A 200 14.61 -15.99 7.43
C ILE A 200 15.03 -15.84 5.97
N ARG A 201 14.46 -14.88 5.25
CA ARG A 201 14.94 -14.50 3.93
C ARG A 201 15.74 -13.21 4.02
N LEU A 202 17.02 -13.32 3.71
CA LEU A 202 17.87 -12.16 3.50
C LEU A 202 17.54 -11.53 2.14
N ARG A 203 17.27 -10.24 2.11
CA ARG A 203 17.23 -9.42 0.91
C ARG A 203 18.32 -8.35 1.00
N VAL A 204 19.15 -8.28 -0.02
CA VAL A 204 20.14 -7.22 -0.20
C VAL A 204 19.75 -6.41 -1.41
N SER A 205 19.63 -5.10 -1.26
CA SER A 205 19.28 -4.20 -2.36
C SER A 205 20.10 -2.92 -2.32
N GLY A 206 20.28 -2.30 -3.50
CA GLY A 206 20.99 -1.04 -3.61
C GLY A 206 20.57 -0.22 -4.83
N ARG A 207 20.62 1.10 -4.69
CA ARG A 207 20.37 2.06 -5.77
C ARG A 207 21.68 2.49 -6.40
N THR A 208 21.79 2.33 -7.71
CA THR A 208 23.00 2.63 -8.49
C THR A 208 22.67 3.57 -9.66
N LYS A 209 23.71 4.22 -10.20
CA LYS A 209 23.58 5.08 -11.38
C LYS A 209 23.51 4.28 -12.70
N ASP A 210 24.03 3.07 -12.71
CA ASP A 210 24.13 2.23 -13.90
C ASP A 210 23.66 0.80 -13.65
N LYS A 211 23.27 0.15 -14.75
CA LYS A 211 22.74 -1.21 -14.72
C LYS A 211 23.81 -2.26 -14.33
N ALA A 212 25.07 -2.03 -14.66
CA ALA A 212 26.13 -3.00 -14.39
C ALA A 212 26.34 -3.14 -12.87
N ASN A 213 26.44 -2.03 -12.15
CA ASN A 213 26.50 -2.05 -10.68
C ASN A 213 25.24 -2.67 -10.05
N ALA A 214 24.05 -2.37 -10.59
CA ALA A 214 22.81 -3.00 -10.10
C ALA A 214 22.85 -4.53 -10.28
N THR A 215 23.33 -5.02 -11.42
CA THR A 215 23.48 -6.47 -11.67
C THR A 215 24.49 -7.11 -10.71
N LEU A 216 25.59 -6.44 -10.40
CA LEU A 216 26.61 -6.96 -9.47
C LEU A 216 26.05 -7.15 -8.05
N ILE A 217 25.10 -6.32 -7.61
CA ILE A 217 24.45 -6.50 -6.29
C ILE A 217 23.77 -7.87 -6.21
N ALA A 218 22.97 -8.22 -7.21
CA ALA A 218 22.32 -9.54 -7.26
C ALA A 218 23.36 -10.67 -7.38
N ASN A 219 24.36 -10.50 -8.23
CA ASN A 219 25.39 -11.49 -8.48
C ASN A 219 26.27 -11.79 -7.26
N GLU A 220 26.39 -10.90 -6.29
CA GLU A 220 27.13 -11.16 -5.04
C GLU A 220 26.29 -11.91 -4.00
N VAL A 221 25.00 -12.01 -4.19
CA VAL A 221 24.11 -12.82 -3.34
C VAL A 221 24.06 -14.28 -3.81
N GLU A 222 24.00 -14.53 -5.12
CA GLU A 222 23.91 -15.88 -5.69
C GLU A 222 25.04 -16.84 -5.20
N PRO A 223 26.31 -16.44 -5.14
CA PRO A 223 27.39 -17.34 -4.70
C PRO A 223 27.28 -17.79 -3.24
N LEU A 224 26.47 -17.13 -2.43
CA LEU A 224 26.24 -17.56 -1.03
C LEU A 224 25.68 -18.98 -0.93
N TYR A 225 25.04 -19.46 -2.00
CA TYR A 225 24.53 -20.83 -2.06
C TYR A 225 25.60 -21.89 -1.80
N THR A 226 26.84 -21.67 -2.25
CA THR A 226 27.97 -22.58 -2.06
C THR A 226 29.09 -21.96 -1.24
N ASN A 227 29.23 -20.65 -1.22
CA ASN A 227 30.35 -19.90 -0.60
C ASN A 227 29.91 -19.12 0.65
N GLY A 228 28.66 -19.23 1.04
CA GLY A 228 28.11 -18.57 2.22
C GLY A 228 27.94 -19.49 3.43
N PRO A 229 27.19 -19.06 4.44
CA PRO A 229 26.83 -19.89 5.57
C PRO A 229 26.03 -21.13 5.16
N ALA A 230 26.08 -22.18 6.00
CA ALA A 230 25.35 -23.42 5.76
C ALA A 230 23.83 -23.19 5.69
N GLY A 231 23.13 -23.98 4.85
CA GLY A 231 21.66 -24.03 4.79
C GLY A 231 21.00 -22.84 4.09
N GLY A 232 21.73 -22.25 3.16
CA GLY A 232 21.18 -21.27 2.18
C GLY A 232 20.57 -21.95 0.97
#